data_8b73b8a1fc53b00c08239e0b97d333f9
#
_entry.id   8b73b8a1fc53b00c08239e0b97d333f9
#
_cell.length_a   1.000
_cell.length_b   1.000
_cell.length_c   1.000
_cell.angle_alpha   90.00
_cell.angle_beta   90.00
_cell.angle_gamma   90.00
#
_symmetry.space_group_name_H-M   'P 1'
#
loop_
_entity.id
_entity.type
_entity.pdbx_description
1 polymer ?
#
loop_
_entity_poly.entity_id
_entity_poly.type
_entity_poly.pdbx_seq_one_letter_code
_entity_poly.pdbx_strand_id
1 'polypeptide(L)'
;MEAATADGFRPRFWGGVNLGSTTPGHLPGEVAATRADYNRWIWEMGRLGVSTVRVYTILRPSFYDALRAYDLGHPDRPIRLIQGVWIPEDEWLSTGDAYAPAVTNGFKAEIADAVGVVHGSTDLPERPGHASGSYRSNVAPWLLAWSIGVEWDQKAVKSTDRLEAGRPAFRGRYFTSAEGSTPMESWIASMLDYTASLEAGRGWSMPLTFTNWLTTDPLAHPYEPLHREDAVSIDAMHIAATQAWPGGFFASYHAYPYYPDFLRRTPRYANAADPYSVYLRDLRRHHRGQAVMITEFGVPTGIGVAHRGPLGRDQGAHTELEAGSMDADMLRDIRRDGYAGGMLFEWLDEWFKFTWNTWDLEQPAERRALWRNALTTEEQFGLIAADTRGQAASGGRVIAGADAGVQEVRASHDEDYLYLRLRFDRPGSWRSSPVTVGFDVRPGENRGLPGTRGADPAADVALRIGSGDSAQLLQAAWTDPIAWQYGIARRFVPMHRAHLEQGSGVWDSPRLILNRPTLIRPEHRVYPTELVDVGTFP
;
A
#
# COMPACT_ATOMS: atom_id res chain seq x y z
N MET A 1 13.69 21.37 -1.98
CA MET A 1 14.98 20.68 -2.22
C MET A 1 15.58 21.22 -3.51
N GLU A 2 16.89 21.18 -3.63
CA GLU A 2 17.60 21.75 -4.77
C GLU A 2 18.43 20.68 -5.46
N ALA A 3 18.67 20.86 -6.75
CA ALA A 3 19.59 20.05 -7.54
C ALA A 3 20.83 20.89 -7.89
N ALA A 4 22.00 20.26 -7.86
CA ALA A 4 23.23 20.86 -8.37
C ALA A 4 23.11 21.04 -9.90
N THR A 5 23.45 22.22 -10.37
CA THR A 5 23.54 22.58 -11.80
C THR A 5 24.88 23.26 -12.07
N ALA A 6 25.20 23.52 -13.33
CA ALA A 6 26.43 24.25 -13.69
C ALA A 6 26.49 25.65 -13.04
N ASP A 7 25.33 26.28 -12.78
CA ASP A 7 25.18 27.62 -12.21
C ASP A 7 24.92 27.61 -10.69
N GLY A 8 25.15 26.47 -9.99
CA GLY A 8 24.88 26.29 -8.58
C GLY A 8 23.62 25.48 -8.31
N PHE A 9 23.11 25.56 -7.07
CA PHE A 9 21.93 24.84 -6.65
C PHE A 9 20.65 25.53 -7.11
N ARG A 10 19.70 24.76 -7.68
CA ARG A 10 18.41 25.24 -8.15
C ARG A 10 17.26 24.42 -7.57
N PRO A 11 16.15 25.03 -7.15
CA PRO A 11 14.96 24.31 -6.74
C PRO A 11 14.49 23.33 -7.81
N ARG A 12 14.21 22.09 -7.42
CA ARG A 12 13.70 21.04 -8.31
C ARG A 12 12.58 20.27 -7.62
N PHE A 13 11.54 19.95 -8.39
CA PHE A 13 10.52 18.98 -7.99
C PHE A 13 11.00 17.58 -8.37
N TRP A 14 10.94 16.64 -7.41
CA TRP A 14 11.38 15.28 -7.57
C TRP A 14 10.17 14.35 -7.71
N GLY A 15 9.87 13.92 -8.92
CA GLY A 15 8.83 12.92 -9.20
C GLY A 15 9.43 11.53 -9.27
N GLY A 16 8.80 10.57 -8.62
CA GLY A 16 9.33 9.22 -8.55
C GLY A 16 8.31 8.16 -8.22
N VAL A 17 8.83 6.99 -7.91
CA VAL A 17 8.04 5.80 -7.60
C VAL A 17 8.68 5.02 -6.45
N ASN A 18 7.85 4.37 -5.66
CA ASN A 18 8.30 3.41 -4.65
C ASN A 18 8.54 2.05 -5.29
N LEU A 19 9.54 1.33 -4.82
CA LEU A 19 9.88 -0.02 -5.25
C LEU A 19 9.97 -0.93 -4.03
N GLY A 20 9.11 -1.95 -4.00
CA GLY A 20 9.10 -3.00 -3.00
C GLY A 20 10.30 -3.95 -3.11
N SER A 21 10.37 -4.90 -2.20
CA SER A 21 11.50 -5.85 -2.08
C SER A 21 11.30 -7.16 -2.85
N THR A 22 10.08 -7.45 -3.32
CA THR A 22 9.74 -8.75 -3.87
C THR A 22 8.93 -8.67 -5.17
N THR A 23 8.52 -9.81 -5.68
CA THR A 23 7.67 -9.96 -6.85
C THR A 23 6.44 -10.79 -6.48
N PRO A 24 5.33 -10.71 -7.22
CA PRO A 24 4.21 -11.62 -7.07
C PRO A 24 4.64 -13.09 -7.02
N GLY A 25 3.98 -13.88 -6.19
CA GLY A 25 4.36 -15.27 -5.90
C GLY A 25 5.35 -15.41 -4.75
N HIS A 26 5.83 -14.32 -4.18
CA HIS A 26 6.84 -14.30 -3.12
C HIS A 26 6.49 -13.37 -1.97
N LEU A 27 6.95 -13.70 -0.77
CA LEU A 27 6.84 -12.84 0.41
C LEU A 27 7.96 -11.77 0.41
N PRO A 28 7.77 -10.61 1.08
CA PRO A 28 8.75 -9.52 1.07
C PRO A 28 10.15 -9.94 1.51
N GLY A 29 10.23 -10.78 2.56
CA GLY A 29 11.49 -11.27 3.09
C GLY A 29 12.26 -12.23 2.20
N GLU A 30 11.67 -12.73 1.10
CA GLU A 30 12.37 -13.54 0.11
C GLU A 30 13.22 -12.71 -0.83
N VAL A 31 12.95 -11.39 -0.92
CA VAL A 31 13.69 -10.44 -1.77
C VAL A 31 13.87 -11.02 -3.18
N ALA A 32 12.74 -11.45 -3.78
CA ALA A 32 12.76 -12.38 -4.91
C ALA A 32 13.18 -11.76 -6.25
N ALA A 33 13.12 -10.42 -6.39
CA ALA A 33 13.46 -9.74 -7.63
C ALA A 33 14.88 -10.10 -8.12
N THR A 34 14.97 -10.46 -9.40
CA THR A 34 16.22 -10.91 -10.02
C THR A 34 17.01 -9.74 -10.61
N ARG A 35 18.27 -10.00 -11.02
CA ARG A 35 19.05 -9.05 -11.81
C ARG A 35 18.36 -8.62 -13.10
N ALA A 36 17.65 -9.55 -13.76
CA ALA A 36 16.93 -9.24 -14.99
C ALA A 36 15.75 -8.30 -14.74
N ASP A 37 15.04 -8.50 -13.62
CA ASP A 37 13.94 -7.63 -13.22
C ASP A 37 14.44 -6.21 -12.93
N TYR A 38 15.45 -6.06 -12.10
CA TYR A 38 16.00 -4.73 -11.79
C TYR A 38 16.53 -4.00 -13.02
N ASN A 39 17.24 -4.69 -13.93
CA ASN A 39 17.70 -4.09 -15.18
C ASN A 39 16.53 -3.60 -16.04
N ARG A 40 15.48 -4.42 -16.18
CA ARG A 40 14.27 -4.05 -16.93
C ARG A 40 13.56 -2.87 -16.27
N TRP A 41 13.30 -2.94 -14.97
CA TRP A 41 12.53 -1.92 -14.25
C TRP A 41 13.23 -0.56 -14.24
N ILE A 42 14.52 -0.51 -13.94
CA ILE A 42 15.28 0.74 -13.94
C ILE A 42 15.27 1.38 -15.33
N TRP A 43 15.40 0.56 -16.39
CA TRP A 43 15.33 1.06 -17.76
C TRP A 43 13.93 1.58 -18.12
N GLU A 44 12.88 0.88 -17.72
CA GLU A 44 11.49 1.30 -17.92
C GLU A 44 11.16 2.57 -17.14
N MET A 45 11.60 2.68 -15.89
CA MET A 45 11.49 3.90 -15.10
C MET A 45 12.12 5.09 -15.83
N GLY A 46 13.33 4.90 -16.37
CA GLY A 46 14.00 5.95 -17.14
C GLY A 46 13.25 6.35 -18.41
N ARG A 47 12.61 5.39 -19.12
CA ARG A 47 11.77 5.68 -20.28
C ARG A 47 10.51 6.47 -19.92
N LEU A 48 9.91 6.17 -18.78
CA LEU A 48 8.72 6.88 -18.27
C LEU A 48 9.05 8.26 -17.70
N GLY A 49 10.33 8.61 -17.58
CA GLY A 49 10.75 9.91 -17.02
C GLY A 49 10.74 9.95 -15.50
N VAL A 50 10.73 8.79 -14.84
CA VAL A 50 10.91 8.69 -13.39
C VAL A 50 12.28 9.24 -13.03
N SER A 51 12.33 10.24 -12.16
CA SER A 51 13.57 10.88 -11.75
C SER A 51 14.10 10.40 -10.41
N THR A 52 13.28 9.65 -9.67
CA THR A 52 13.62 9.16 -8.33
C THR A 52 12.97 7.80 -8.10
N VAL A 53 13.74 6.85 -7.57
CA VAL A 53 13.23 5.60 -7.00
C VAL A 53 13.43 5.64 -5.50
N ARG A 54 12.39 5.31 -4.73
CA ARG A 54 12.49 5.11 -3.29
C ARG A 54 12.38 3.63 -2.98
N VAL A 55 13.27 3.14 -2.14
CA VAL A 55 13.24 1.77 -1.60
C VAL A 55 13.08 1.81 -0.09
N TYR A 56 12.42 0.81 0.48
CA TYR A 56 12.06 0.78 1.91
C TYR A 56 13.17 0.24 2.79
N THR A 57 13.98 -0.65 2.23
CA THR A 57 15.04 -1.38 2.92
C THR A 57 16.17 -1.69 1.95
N ILE A 58 17.18 -2.39 2.42
CA ILE A 58 18.27 -2.89 1.58
C ILE A 58 17.72 -3.92 0.58
N LEU A 59 17.95 -3.71 -0.70
CA LEU A 59 17.65 -4.66 -1.76
C LEU A 59 18.88 -5.50 -2.13
N ARG A 60 18.72 -6.50 -3.00
CA ARG A 60 19.85 -7.33 -3.46
C ARG A 60 20.93 -6.50 -4.16
N PRO A 61 22.21 -6.94 -4.15
CA PRO A 61 23.29 -6.23 -4.83
C PRO A 61 22.98 -5.88 -6.28
N SER A 62 22.22 -6.73 -6.97
CA SER A 62 21.83 -6.52 -8.37
C SER A 62 20.97 -5.28 -8.61
N PHE A 63 20.22 -4.78 -7.61
CA PHE A 63 19.51 -3.50 -7.70
C PHE A 63 20.51 -2.33 -7.83
N TYR A 64 21.48 -2.26 -6.94
CA TYR A 64 22.49 -1.21 -6.93
C TYR A 64 23.40 -1.28 -8.17
N ASP A 65 23.68 -2.50 -8.66
CA ASP A 65 24.39 -2.71 -9.92
C ASP A 65 23.60 -2.13 -11.10
N ALA A 66 22.28 -2.41 -11.17
CA ALA A 66 21.41 -1.94 -12.24
C ALA A 66 21.26 -0.42 -12.23
N LEU A 67 21.01 0.17 -11.04
CA LEU A 67 20.91 1.62 -10.87
C LEU A 67 22.20 2.33 -11.31
N ARG A 68 23.34 1.87 -10.81
CA ARG A 68 24.65 2.43 -11.18
C ARG A 68 24.91 2.32 -12.67
N ALA A 69 24.63 1.16 -13.27
CA ALA A 69 24.85 0.95 -14.69
C ALA A 69 23.98 1.86 -15.56
N TYR A 70 22.70 2.02 -15.19
CA TYR A 70 21.78 2.93 -15.87
C TYR A 70 22.28 4.38 -15.79
N ASP A 71 22.60 4.87 -14.60
CA ASP A 71 22.95 6.26 -14.36
C ASP A 71 24.29 6.66 -15.00
N LEU A 72 25.24 5.73 -15.04
CA LEU A 72 26.49 5.93 -15.81
C LEU A 72 26.24 6.03 -17.32
N GLY A 73 25.25 5.29 -17.83
CA GLY A 73 24.86 5.32 -19.24
C GLY A 73 23.97 6.51 -19.61
N HIS A 74 23.35 7.16 -18.62
CA HIS A 74 22.38 8.26 -18.83
C HIS A 74 22.65 9.47 -17.92
N PRO A 75 23.84 10.09 -18.02
CA PRO A 75 24.24 11.18 -17.10
C PRO A 75 23.34 12.43 -17.19
N ASP A 76 22.64 12.61 -18.28
CA ASP A 76 21.69 13.70 -18.55
C ASP A 76 20.33 13.49 -17.84
N ARG A 77 19.97 12.24 -17.52
CA ARG A 77 18.69 11.87 -16.90
C ARG A 77 18.86 10.74 -15.88
N PRO A 78 19.69 10.90 -14.87
CA PRO A 78 19.91 9.86 -13.87
C PRO A 78 18.66 9.67 -13.01
N ILE A 79 18.46 8.45 -12.52
CA ILE A 79 17.46 8.11 -11.51
C ILE A 79 18.11 8.24 -10.14
N ARG A 80 17.55 9.11 -9.31
CA ARG A 80 18.05 9.33 -7.95
C ARG A 80 17.46 8.30 -6.98
N LEU A 81 18.23 7.93 -5.98
CA LEU A 81 17.82 6.98 -4.94
C LEU A 81 17.38 7.71 -3.67
N ILE A 82 16.22 7.38 -3.13
CA ILE A 82 15.90 7.57 -1.72
C ILE A 82 16.05 6.21 -1.05
N GLN A 83 17.08 6.06 -0.22
CA GLN A 83 17.31 4.82 0.50
C GLN A 83 16.58 4.84 1.83
N GLY A 84 15.62 3.94 1.98
CA GLY A 84 14.92 3.67 3.23
C GLY A 84 15.69 2.73 4.14
N VAL A 85 15.47 2.88 5.44
CA VAL A 85 15.93 1.94 6.47
C VAL A 85 14.75 1.67 7.39
N TRP A 86 14.33 0.40 7.46
CA TRP A 86 13.21 -0.02 8.29
C TRP A 86 13.65 -0.24 9.73
N ILE A 87 12.81 0.18 10.67
CA ILE A 87 13.03 -0.09 12.11
C ILE A 87 12.85 -1.61 12.38
N PRO A 88 13.54 -2.21 13.37
CA PRO A 88 13.19 -3.55 13.86
C PRO A 88 11.81 -3.52 14.53
N GLU A 89 10.78 -3.65 13.70
CA GLU A 89 9.40 -3.36 14.10
C GLU A 89 8.86 -4.38 15.10
N ASP A 90 9.14 -5.66 14.92
CA ASP A 90 8.71 -6.73 15.84
C ASP A 90 9.25 -6.50 17.25
N GLU A 91 10.52 -6.16 17.38
CA GLU A 91 11.15 -5.85 18.66
C GLU A 91 10.55 -4.58 19.27
N TRP A 92 10.30 -3.55 18.45
CA TRP A 92 9.70 -2.31 18.91
C TRP A 92 8.25 -2.50 19.36
N LEU A 93 7.44 -3.20 18.57
CA LEU A 93 6.04 -3.51 18.93
C LEU A 93 5.96 -4.38 20.19
N SER A 94 6.90 -5.34 20.37
CA SER A 94 6.93 -6.21 21.54
C SER A 94 7.35 -5.49 22.81
N THR A 95 8.33 -4.58 22.74
CA THR A 95 8.82 -3.81 23.89
C THR A 95 7.98 -2.57 24.17
N GLY A 96 7.39 -1.98 23.14
CA GLY A 96 6.71 -0.70 23.19
C GLY A 96 7.65 0.47 23.52
N ASP A 97 8.96 0.30 23.34
CA ASP A 97 9.99 1.26 23.71
C ASP A 97 11.09 1.34 22.65
N ALA A 98 11.17 2.46 21.95
CA ALA A 98 12.19 2.71 20.95
C ALA A 98 13.61 2.78 21.53
N TYR A 99 13.76 3.16 22.80
CA TYR A 99 15.05 3.20 23.49
C TYR A 99 15.53 1.84 24.00
N ALA A 100 14.68 0.81 23.95
CA ALA A 100 15.12 -0.53 24.30
C ALA A 100 16.39 -0.92 23.53
N PRO A 101 17.40 -1.52 24.18
CA PRO A 101 18.68 -1.83 23.53
C PRO A 101 18.54 -2.67 22.27
N ALA A 102 17.60 -3.63 22.24
CA ALA A 102 17.34 -4.45 21.06
C ALA A 102 16.87 -3.60 19.86
N VAL A 103 15.97 -2.65 20.09
CA VAL A 103 15.44 -1.75 19.06
C VAL A 103 16.50 -0.76 18.60
N THR A 104 17.09 -0.01 19.54
CA THR A 104 18.09 1.02 19.20
C THR A 104 19.33 0.44 18.55
N ASN A 105 19.88 -0.66 19.06
CA ASN A 105 21.10 -1.26 18.51
C ASN A 105 20.81 -2.00 17.20
N GLY A 106 19.67 -2.67 17.09
CA GLY A 106 19.22 -3.30 15.85
C GLY A 106 19.05 -2.27 14.73
N PHE A 107 18.39 -1.16 15.01
CA PHE A 107 18.21 -0.11 14.02
C PHE A 107 19.52 0.57 13.60
N LYS A 108 20.42 0.82 14.55
CA LYS A 108 21.77 1.32 14.24
C LYS A 108 22.59 0.36 13.38
N ALA A 109 22.44 -0.95 13.60
CA ALA A 109 23.11 -1.95 12.77
C ALA A 109 22.57 -1.91 11.32
N GLU A 110 21.24 -1.86 11.17
CA GLU A 110 20.60 -1.78 9.85
C GLU A 110 20.96 -0.48 9.11
N ILE A 111 21.03 0.66 9.82
CA ILE A 111 21.52 1.93 9.27
C ILE A 111 22.99 1.80 8.80
N ALA A 112 23.86 1.17 9.59
CA ALA A 112 25.26 0.99 9.23
C ALA A 112 25.42 0.08 8.00
N ASP A 113 24.65 -1.00 7.93
CA ASP A 113 24.58 -1.90 6.79
C ASP A 113 24.13 -1.13 5.53
N ALA A 114 23.05 -0.36 5.61
CA ALA A 114 22.53 0.44 4.50
C ALA A 114 23.55 1.47 3.99
N VAL A 115 24.26 2.16 4.88
CA VAL A 115 25.33 3.08 4.51
C VAL A 115 26.47 2.32 3.80
N GLY A 116 26.87 1.16 4.31
CA GLY A 116 27.85 0.30 3.64
C GLY A 116 27.43 -0.13 2.23
N VAL A 117 26.16 -0.48 2.08
CA VAL A 117 25.54 -0.89 0.81
C VAL A 117 25.54 0.24 -0.22
N VAL A 118 25.05 1.42 0.13
CA VAL A 118 24.96 2.59 -0.76
C VAL A 118 26.36 3.01 -1.25
N HIS A 119 27.37 2.90 -0.39
CA HIS A 119 28.76 3.18 -0.74
C HIS A 119 29.48 2.00 -1.42
N GLY A 120 28.83 0.84 -1.61
CA GLY A 120 29.41 -0.33 -2.27
C GLY A 120 30.62 -0.91 -1.56
N SER A 121 30.62 -0.93 -0.23
CA SER A 121 31.80 -1.26 0.60
C SER A 121 31.50 -2.27 1.71
N THR A 122 30.50 -3.14 1.54
CA THR A 122 30.09 -4.10 2.58
C THR A 122 29.75 -5.47 2.00
N ASP A 123 29.84 -6.49 2.85
CA ASP A 123 29.33 -7.84 2.65
C ASP A 123 28.28 -8.10 3.73
N LEU A 124 27.07 -8.43 3.33
CA LEU A 124 26.00 -8.78 4.25
C LEU A 124 25.79 -10.29 4.27
N PRO A 125 25.87 -10.93 5.45
CA PRO A 125 25.59 -12.35 5.61
C PRO A 125 24.12 -12.67 5.34
N GLU A 126 23.83 -13.91 5.02
CA GLU A 126 22.46 -14.38 4.94
C GLU A 126 21.76 -14.28 6.31
N ARG A 127 20.60 -13.64 6.32
CA ARG A 127 19.69 -13.50 7.45
C ARG A 127 18.26 -13.70 6.95
N PRO A 128 17.41 -14.43 7.69
CA PRO A 128 16.01 -14.57 7.32
C PRO A 128 15.34 -13.20 7.14
N GLY A 129 14.61 -13.03 6.05
CA GLY A 129 13.88 -11.80 5.76
C GLY A 129 14.72 -10.61 5.27
N HIS A 130 16.02 -10.78 5.05
CA HIS A 130 16.93 -9.72 4.64
C HIS A 130 17.63 -10.02 3.32
N ALA A 131 17.96 -8.96 2.57
CA ALA A 131 18.86 -9.07 1.45
C ALA A 131 20.31 -9.33 1.92
N SER A 132 21.05 -10.17 1.19
CA SER A 132 22.41 -10.56 1.50
C SER A 132 23.31 -10.52 0.27
N GLY A 133 24.60 -10.59 0.47
CA GLY A 133 25.59 -10.68 -0.60
C GLY A 133 26.68 -9.61 -0.54
N SER A 134 27.45 -9.52 -1.61
CA SER A 134 28.58 -8.58 -1.74
C SER A 134 28.15 -7.31 -2.49
N TYR A 135 28.16 -6.18 -1.81
CA TYR A 135 27.80 -4.88 -2.37
C TYR A 135 29.08 -4.14 -2.79
N ARG A 136 29.24 -3.93 -4.11
CA ARG A 136 30.44 -3.30 -4.71
C ARG A 136 30.11 -2.11 -5.61
N SER A 137 28.84 -1.87 -5.88
CA SER A 137 28.38 -0.72 -6.67
C SER A 137 28.13 0.47 -5.75
N ASN A 138 29.06 1.45 -5.79
CA ASN A 138 28.85 2.73 -5.13
C ASN A 138 27.78 3.53 -5.88
N VAL A 139 26.62 3.76 -5.25
CA VAL A 139 25.51 4.57 -5.75
C VAL A 139 25.34 5.89 -5.00
N ALA A 140 26.19 6.19 -4.02
CA ALA A 140 26.16 7.44 -3.27
C ALA A 140 26.14 8.70 -4.15
N PRO A 141 26.79 8.77 -5.35
CA PRO A 141 26.67 9.92 -6.24
C PRO A 141 25.24 10.20 -6.74
N TRP A 142 24.39 9.20 -6.71
CA TRP A 142 22.98 9.32 -7.12
C TRP A 142 21.99 9.28 -5.95
N LEU A 143 22.49 9.18 -4.72
CA LEU A 143 21.66 9.26 -3.53
C LEU A 143 21.03 10.67 -3.45
N LEU A 144 19.69 10.72 -3.41
CA LEU A 144 18.94 11.95 -3.17
C LEU A 144 18.76 12.23 -1.69
N ALA A 145 18.42 11.18 -0.93
CA ALA A 145 18.17 11.30 0.49
C ALA A 145 18.20 9.93 1.20
N TRP A 146 18.33 9.98 2.52
CA TRP A 146 18.07 8.89 3.45
C TRP A 146 16.69 9.04 4.07
N SER A 147 15.90 7.97 4.15
CA SER A 147 14.65 7.89 4.91
C SER A 147 14.81 6.91 6.06
N ILE A 148 14.95 7.42 7.28
CA ILE A 148 15.29 6.66 8.48
C ILE A 148 14.03 6.36 9.28
N GLY A 149 13.43 5.19 9.05
CA GLY A 149 12.15 4.77 9.60
C GLY A 149 10.95 5.31 8.82
N VAL A 150 9.82 4.61 8.97
CA VAL A 150 8.60 4.83 8.20
C VAL A 150 7.37 4.42 8.99
N GLU A 151 6.24 5.13 8.79
CA GLU A 151 4.90 4.76 9.28
C GLU A 151 4.83 4.28 10.74
N TRP A 152 5.22 5.14 11.63
CA TRP A 152 5.33 4.82 13.05
C TRP A 152 4.01 4.31 13.67
N ASP A 153 4.02 3.13 14.29
CA ASP A 153 2.86 2.59 15.00
C ASP A 153 2.48 3.48 16.19
N GLN A 154 1.24 3.97 16.19
CA GLN A 154 0.77 4.95 17.18
C GLN A 154 0.80 4.43 18.62
N LYS A 155 0.57 3.10 18.82
CA LYS A 155 0.62 2.52 20.18
C LYS A 155 2.04 2.44 20.69
N ALA A 156 2.98 2.05 19.82
CA ALA A 156 4.39 1.96 20.16
C ALA A 156 5.00 3.36 20.38
N VAL A 157 4.63 4.37 19.57
CA VAL A 157 4.98 5.77 19.81
C VAL A 157 4.48 6.23 21.19
N LYS A 158 3.18 6.06 21.44
CA LYS A 158 2.56 6.45 22.72
C LYS A 158 3.18 5.72 23.92
N SER A 159 3.54 4.47 23.75
CA SER A 159 4.20 3.68 24.79
C SER A 159 5.62 4.17 25.04
N THR A 160 6.41 4.42 24.00
CA THR A 160 7.76 5.01 24.10
C THR A 160 7.71 6.36 24.82
N ASP A 161 6.82 7.26 24.41
CA ASP A 161 6.68 8.58 25.03
C ASP A 161 6.32 8.49 26.53
N ARG A 162 5.48 7.52 26.89
CA ARG A 162 5.10 7.28 28.27
C ARG A 162 6.23 6.66 29.11
N LEU A 163 6.92 5.65 28.57
CA LEU A 163 8.00 4.93 29.28
C LEU A 163 9.21 5.85 29.51
N GLU A 164 9.49 6.70 28.57
CA GLU A 164 10.66 7.57 28.54
C GLU A 164 10.32 9.03 28.92
N ALA A 165 9.16 9.24 29.54
CA ALA A 165 8.71 10.56 29.97
C ALA A 165 9.76 11.25 30.85
N GLY A 166 10.04 12.53 30.54
CA GLY A 166 11.05 13.32 31.25
C GLY A 166 12.47 13.23 30.69
N ARG A 167 12.69 12.48 29.62
CA ARG A 167 13.96 12.56 28.89
C ARG A 167 14.19 13.98 28.36
N PRO A 168 15.44 14.50 28.48
CA PRO A 168 15.76 15.78 27.89
C PRO A 168 15.76 15.71 26.35
N ALA A 169 15.60 16.85 25.72
CA ALA A 169 15.78 16.99 24.28
C ALA A 169 17.16 16.49 23.84
N PHE A 170 17.21 15.81 22.70
CA PHE A 170 18.46 15.27 22.15
C PHE A 170 19.36 16.39 21.61
N ARG A 171 20.65 16.32 21.92
CA ARG A 171 21.68 17.24 21.46
C ARG A 171 22.83 16.48 20.82
N GLY A 172 22.72 16.21 19.53
CA GLY A 172 23.79 15.57 18.75
C GLY A 172 24.72 16.59 18.08
N ARG A 173 25.70 16.05 17.37
CA ARG A 173 26.63 16.86 16.57
C ARG A 173 25.96 17.39 15.30
N TYR A 174 25.18 16.55 14.64
CA TYR A 174 24.58 16.78 13.33
C TYR A 174 23.09 17.07 13.42
N PHE A 175 22.41 16.50 14.41
CA PHE A 175 20.98 16.67 14.62
C PHE A 175 20.66 16.97 16.08
N THR A 176 19.58 17.71 16.27
CA THR A 176 19.05 18.04 17.60
C THR A 176 17.52 17.93 17.57
N SER A 177 16.91 17.67 18.73
CA SER A 177 15.48 17.90 18.93
C SER A 177 15.22 19.19 19.72
N ALA A 178 14.04 19.81 19.52
CA ALA A 178 13.63 21.03 20.20
C ALA A 178 13.37 20.79 21.70
N GLU A 179 13.44 21.85 22.52
CA GLU A 179 12.92 21.77 23.88
C GLU A 179 11.41 21.48 23.84
N GLY A 180 10.98 20.52 24.65
CA GLY A 180 9.59 20.06 24.65
C GLY A 180 9.25 19.00 23.59
N SER A 181 10.22 18.55 22.81
CA SER A 181 10.06 17.36 21.95
C SER A 181 9.64 16.15 22.77
N THR A 182 8.86 15.28 22.16
CA THR A 182 8.55 13.99 22.77
C THR A 182 9.79 13.09 22.84
N PRO A 183 9.81 12.08 23.72
CA PRO A 183 10.86 11.09 23.73
C PRO A 183 11.06 10.41 22.37
N MET A 184 9.98 10.08 21.66
CA MET A 184 10.07 9.48 20.32
C MET A 184 10.76 10.40 19.32
N GLU A 185 10.40 11.68 19.29
CA GLU A 185 11.06 12.69 18.43
C GLU A 185 12.55 12.83 18.76
N SER A 186 12.90 12.82 20.05
CA SER A 186 14.29 12.84 20.50
C SER A 186 15.06 11.60 20.09
N TRP A 187 14.42 10.44 20.14
CA TRP A 187 15.00 9.18 19.67
C TRP A 187 15.25 9.21 18.15
N ILE A 188 14.26 9.65 17.36
CA ILE A 188 14.41 9.82 15.92
C ILE A 188 15.57 10.75 15.60
N ALA A 189 15.66 11.91 16.27
CA ALA A 189 16.77 12.83 16.11
C ALA A 189 18.12 12.15 16.36
N SER A 190 18.20 11.24 17.33
CA SER A 190 19.43 10.49 17.63
C SER A 190 19.79 9.48 16.54
N MET A 191 18.82 8.87 15.87
CA MET A 191 19.06 7.95 14.74
C MET A 191 19.48 8.71 13.48
N LEU A 192 18.92 9.91 13.25
CA LEU A 192 19.38 10.81 12.18
C LEU A 192 20.82 11.28 12.42
N ASP A 193 21.16 11.65 13.67
CA ASP A 193 22.53 12.04 14.05
C ASP A 193 23.54 10.90 13.85
N TYR A 194 23.12 9.67 14.19
CA TYR A 194 23.93 8.48 13.96
C TYR A 194 24.17 8.24 12.46
N THR A 195 23.11 8.31 11.62
CA THR A 195 23.24 8.19 10.17
C THR A 195 24.17 9.26 9.60
N ALA A 196 23.98 10.52 10.01
CA ALA A 196 24.83 11.63 9.61
C ALA A 196 26.30 11.42 10.02
N SER A 197 26.55 10.80 11.18
CA SER A 197 27.91 10.51 11.65
C SER A 197 28.63 9.49 10.76
N LEU A 198 27.93 8.47 10.28
CA LEU A 198 28.46 7.45 9.37
C LEU A 198 28.76 8.04 7.98
N GLU A 199 27.86 8.85 7.44
CA GLU A 199 28.02 9.55 6.17
C GLU A 199 29.18 10.57 6.22
N ALA A 200 29.23 11.39 7.27
CA ALA A 200 30.32 12.36 7.49
C ALA A 200 31.69 11.68 7.62
N GLY A 201 31.75 10.50 8.26
CA GLY A 201 32.94 9.66 8.32
C GLY A 201 33.44 9.20 6.95
N ARG A 202 32.58 9.21 5.93
CA ARG A 202 32.89 8.91 4.53
C ARG A 202 33.08 10.16 3.66
N GLY A 203 32.97 11.35 4.25
CA GLY A 203 33.05 12.62 3.54
C GLY A 203 31.79 12.99 2.74
N TRP A 204 30.65 12.40 3.06
CA TRP A 204 29.37 12.63 2.40
C TRP A 204 28.39 13.39 3.31
N SER A 205 27.49 14.12 2.66
CA SER A 205 26.43 14.85 3.34
C SER A 205 25.22 15.00 2.41
N MET A 206 24.21 14.15 2.60
CA MET A 206 22.98 14.13 1.81
C MET A 206 21.79 14.48 2.71
N PRO A 207 20.68 14.95 2.14
CA PRO A 207 19.47 15.19 2.93
C PRO A 207 19.03 13.95 3.70
N LEU A 208 18.61 14.13 4.95
CA LEU A 208 18.00 13.08 5.75
C LEU A 208 16.52 13.41 6.02
N THR A 209 15.73 12.38 6.20
CA THR A 209 14.36 12.44 6.68
C THR A 209 14.02 11.18 7.46
N PHE A 210 12.89 11.20 8.14
CA PHE A 210 12.08 10.05 8.50
C PHE A 210 10.70 10.21 7.85
N THR A 211 10.00 9.13 7.62
CA THR A 211 8.71 9.22 6.95
C THR A 211 7.58 9.04 7.93
N ASN A 212 6.74 10.03 8.00
CA ASN A 212 5.47 10.03 8.73
C ASN A 212 4.31 9.62 7.83
N TRP A 213 3.18 9.37 8.43
CA TRP A 213 1.91 9.22 7.74
C TRP A 213 0.81 10.05 8.43
N LEU A 214 -0.43 10.01 7.92
CA LEU A 214 -1.49 10.90 8.40
C LEU A 214 -1.96 10.58 9.82
N THR A 215 -1.70 9.38 10.31
CA THR A 215 -2.08 8.97 11.68
C THR A 215 -1.13 9.46 12.76
N THR A 216 0.03 10.00 12.37
CA THR A 216 1.05 10.58 13.26
C THR A 216 1.50 11.96 12.81
N ASP A 217 0.74 12.61 11.92
CA ASP A 217 1.03 13.96 11.46
C ASP A 217 0.87 14.99 12.60
N PRO A 218 1.38 16.22 12.43
CA PRO A 218 1.31 17.25 13.47
C PRO A 218 -0.04 17.99 13.52
N LEU A 219 -1.00 17.65 12.67
CA LEU A 219 -2.31 18.28 12.65
C LEU A 219 -3.30 17.52 13.55
N ALA A 220 -4.26 18.22 14.13
CA ALA A 220 -5.30 17.58 14.93
C ALA A 220 -6.51 17.23 14.08
N HIS A 221 -7.00 16.00 14.21
CA HIS A 221 -8.12 15.47 13.43
C HIS A 221 -9.30 15.06 14.31
N PRO A 222 -10.00 15.99 14.98
CA PRO A 222 -11.07 15.67 15.93
C PRO A 222 -12.25 14.93 15.28
N TYR A 223 -12.38 14.97 13.95
CA TYR A 223 -13.37 14.24 13.17
C TYR A 223 -12.91 12.83 12.76
N GLU A 224 -11.67 12.43 13.14
CA GLU A 224 -11.24 11.06 12.93
C GLU A 224 -12.07 10.11 13.80
N PRO A 225 -12.77 9.13 13.18
CA PRO A 225 -13.64 8.23 13.93
C PRO A 225 -12.88 7.29 14.84
N LEU A 226 -11.73 6.82 14.40
CA LEU A 226 -10.89 5.90 15.16
C LEU A 226 -9.86 6.70 15.96
N HIS A 227 -10.15 6.91 17.25
CA HIS A 227 -9.30 7.70 18.14
C HIS A 227 -7.83 7.29 18.14
N ARG A 228 -7.53 6.02 17.89
CA ARG A 228 -6.15 5.54 17.81
C ARG A 228 -5.39 6.16 16.63
N GLU A 229 -6.09 6.58 15.59
CA GLU A 229 -5.50 7.10 14.34
C GLU A 229 -5.25 8.62 14.36
N ASP A 230 -5.55 9.25 15.50
CA ASP A 230 -5.22 10.63 15.85
C ASP A 230 -4.79 10.71 17.33
N ALA A 231 -4.05 9.70 17.81
CA ALA A 231 -3.73 9.56 19.23
C ALA A 231 -2.36 10.10 19.62
N VAL A 232 -1.47 10.29 18.67
CA VAL A 232 -0.10 10.78 18.83
C VAL A 232 0.30 11.62 17.63
N SER A 233 1.31 12.45 17.82
CA SER A 233 1.92 13.25 16.75
C SER A 233 3.44 13.10 16.83
N ILE A 234 4.09 13.08 15.68
CA ILE A 234 5.55 13.19 15.53
C ILE A 234 5.81 14.40 14.63
N ASP A 235 6.21 15.50 15.22
CA ASP A 235 6.39 16.75 14.49
C ASP A 235 7.82 16.90 13.98
N ALA A 236 8.01 16.83 12.66
CA ALA A 236 9.31 17.05 12.05
C ALA A 236 9.87 18.48 12.30
N MET A 237 9.03 19.44 12.67
CA MET A 237 9.47 20.77 13.07
C MET A 237 10.22 20.77 14.41
N HIS A 238 10.08 19.74 15.22
CA HIS A 238 10.82 19.56 16.46
C HIS A 238 12.24 19.00 16.25
N ILE A 239 12.60 18.64 15.02
CA ILE A 239 13.92 18.07 14.69
C ILE A 239 14.64 19.01 13.73
N ALA A 240 15.91 19.27 13.99
CA ALA A 240 16.72 20.15 13.15
C ALA A 240 18.11 19.60 12.90
N ALA A 241 18.57 19.74 11.65
CA ALA A 241 19.97 19.58 11.30
C ALA A 241 20.77 20.78 11.85
N THR A 242 21.95 20.52 12.42
CA THR A 242 22.88 21.57 12.86
C THR A 242 23.67 22.13 11.67
N GLN A 243 24.42 23.20 11.89
CA GLN A 243 25.32 23.74 10.86
C GLN A 243 26.42 22.75 10.44
N ALA A 244 26.70 21.73 11.25
CA ALA A 244 27.67 20.70 10.93
C ALA A 244 27.14 19.70 9.88
N TRP A 245 25.82 19.74 9.55
CA TRP A 245 25.22 18.87 8.55
C TRP A 245 24.67 19.69 7.36
N PRO A 246 25.48 20.01 6.35
CA PRO A 246 25.05 20.82 5.21
C PRO A 246 24.03 20.11 4.29
N GLY A 247 23.90 18.77 4.37
CA GLY A 247 22.88 18.01 3.63
C GLY A 247 21.45 18.37 3.99
N GLY A 248 21.24 18.87 5.21
CA GLY A 248 19.96 19.33 5.67
C GLY A 248 18.97 18.22 6.05
N PHE A 249 17.76 18.65 6.37
CA PHE A 249 16.65 17.83 6.81
C PHE A 249 15.35 18.30 6.16
N PHE A 250 14.46 17.38 5.83
CA PHE A 250 13.14 17.69 5.28
C PHE A 250 12.07 16.78 5.90
N ALA A 251 10.82 17.23 5.89
CA ALA A 251 9.69 16.43 6.33
C ALA A 251 9.20 15.54 5.19
N SER A 252 8.78 14.32 5.53
CA SER A 252 8.30 13.32 4.58
C SER A 252 7.03 12.66 5.09
N TYR A 253 6.05 12.50 4.20
CA TYR A 253 4.74 11.94 4.54
C TYR A 253 4.27 10.93 3.50
N HIS A 254 3.62 9.86 3.98
CA HIS A 254 2.69 9.08 3.20
C HIS A 254 1.31 9.72 3.34
N ALA A 255 0.74 10.17 2.24
CA ALA A 255 -0.52 10.92 2.26
C ALA A 255 -1.48 10.39 1.19
N TYR A 256 -2.43 9.58 1.67
CA TYR A 256 -3.49 9.01 0.84
C TYR A 256 -4.79 9.79 0.99
N PRO A 257 -5.63 9.89 -0.07
CA PRO A 257 -6.85 10.68 -0.02
C PRO A 257 -7.99 10.02 0.75
N TYR A 258 -7.90 8.73 1.01
CA TYR A 258 -8.98 7.90 1.57
C TYR A 258 -8.71 7.42 3.00
N TYR A 259 -7.48 7.53 3.51
CA TYR A 259 -7.12 7.05 4.84
C TYR A 259 -6.14 8.01 5.53
N PRO A 260 -6.36 8.34 6.80
CA PRO A 260 -7.54 8.08 7.65
C PRO A 260 -8.83 8.80 7.21
N ASP A 261 -9.96 8.48 7.86
CA ASP A 261 -11.30 8.93 7.46
C ASP A 261 -11.55 10.45 7.66
N PHE A 262 -10.70 11.17 8.38
CA PHE A 262 -10.92 12.58 8.69
C PHE A 262 -11.05 13.46 7.43
N LEU A 263 -10.42 13.09 6.30
CA LEU A 263 -10.52 13.84 5.05
C LEU A 263 -11.96 13.92 4.53
N ARG A 264 -12.72 12.84 4.67
CA ARG A 264 -14.13 12.83 4.27
C ARG A 264 -15.08 13.27 5.38
N ARG A 265 -14.62 13.37 6.63
CA ARG A 265 -15.47 13.69 7.79
C ARG A 265 -15.27 15.11 8.31
N THR A 266 -14.10 15.69 8.22
CA THR A 266 -13.85 17.06 8.66
C THR A 266 -14.56 18.04 7.73
N PRO A 267 -15.48 18.89 8.23
CA PRO A 267 -16.26 19.80 7.36
C PRO A 267 -15.39 20.70 6.48
N ARG A 268 -14.24 21.12 6.97
CA ARG A 268 -13.28 21.93 6.22
C ARG A 268 -12.78 21.23 4.96
N TYR A 269 -12.54 19.92 5.04
CA TYR A 269 -12.06 19.13 3.91
C TYR A 269 -13.24 18.62 3.09
N ALA A 270 -14.24 18.00 3.74
CA ALA A 270 -15.37 17.37 3.07
C ALA A 270 -16.18 18.34 2.18
N ASN A 271 -16.23 19.64 2.52
CA ASN A 271 -16.92 20.66 1.74
C ASN A 271 -16.03 21.39 0.75
N ALA A 272 -14.75 21.02 0.63
CA ALA A 272 -13.82 21.64 -0.32
C ALA A 272 -14.02 21.08 -1.73
N ALA A 273 -13.68 21.86 -2.74
CA ALA A 273 -13.67 21.40 -4.13
C ALA A 273 -12.62 20.29 -4.37
N ASP A 274 -11.52 20.32 -3.63
CA ASP A 274 -10.52 19.27 -3.57
C ASP A 274 -10.04 19.10 -2.12
N PRO A 275 -10.61 18.14 -1.37
CA PRO A 275 -10.26 17.86 0.02
C PRO A 275 -8.79 17.52 0.24
N TYR A 276 -8.21 16.72 -0.65
CA TYR A 276 -6.81 16.30 -0.57
C TYR A 276 -5.87 17.49 -0.68
N SER A 277 -6.07 18.35 -1.68
CA SER A 277 -5.27 19.57 -1.83
C SER A 277 -5.44 20.56 -0.66
N VAL A 278 -6.62 20.67 -0.05
CA VAL A 278 -6.80 21.51 1.14
C VAL A 278 -6.00 20.97 2.32
N TYR A 279 -6.02 19.66 2.55
CA TYR A 279 -5.21 19.02 3.58
C TYR A 279 -3.71 19.23 3.31
N LEU A 280 -3.25 18.99 2.09
CA LEU A 280 -1.85 19.21 1.71
C LEU A 280 -1.41 20.65 2.01
N ARG A 281 -2.25 21.65 1.70
CA ARG A 281 -1.93 23.06 2.02
C ARG A 281 -1.88 23.35 3.51
N ASP A 282 -2.71 22.68 4.32
CA ASP A 282 -2.67 22.82 5.79
C ASP A 282 -1.38 22.20 6.34
N LEU A 283 -1.01 21.00 5.90
CA LEU A 283 0.25 20.35 6.26
C LEU A 283 1.47 21.17 5.81
N ARG A 284 1.44 21.67 4.57
CA ARG A 284 2.51 22.53 4.03
C ARG A 284 2.64 23.85 4.79
N ARG A 285 1.54 24.39 5.31
CA ARG A 285 1.54 25.60 6.13
C ARG A 285 2.17 25.36 7.50
N HIS A 286 1.91 24.20 8.12
CA HIS A 286 2.57 23.79 9.35
C HIS A 286 4.09 23.77 9.18
N HIS A 287 4.58 23.19 8.10
CA HIS A 287 6.01 23.11 7.75
C HIS A 287 6.55 24.36 7.04
N ARG A 288 6.07 25.56 7.41
CA ARG A 288 6.59 26.79 6.78
C ARG A 288 8.10 26.94 7.05
N GLY A 289 8.88 27.08 5.97
CA GLY A 289 10.33 27.21 6.05
C GLY A 289 11.10 25.89 5.97
N GLN A 290 10.41 24.75 6.04
CA GLN A 290 10.99 23.42 5.85
C GLN A 290 10.56 22.83 4.51
N ALA A 291 11.44 22.13 3.81
CA ALA A 291 11.06 21.34 2.64
C ALA A 291 10.19 20.15 3.09
N VAL A 292 9.17 19.84 2.30
CA VAL A 292 8.28 18.68 2.54
C VAL A 292 8.15 17.88 1.27
N MET A 293 8.13 16.56 1.38
CA MET A 293 7.92 15.64 0.27
C MET A 293 6.79 14.67 0.62
N ILE A 294 5.96 14.34 -0.36
CA ILE A 294 5.00 13.23 -0.25
C ILE A 294 5.69 11.99 -0.83
N THR A 295 6.12 11.11 0.06
CA THR A 295 6.89 9.92 -0.32
C THR A 295 6.04 8.69 -0.57
N GLU A 296 4.74 8.82 -0.33
CA GLU A 296 3.72 7.93 -0.90
C GLU A 296 2.41 8.68 -1.12
N PHE A 297 1.81 8.40 -2.25
CA PHE A 297 0.45 8.74 -2.63
C PHE A 297 0.03 7.78 -3.74
N GLY A 298 -1.27 7.60 -3.94
CA GLY A 298 -1.80 6.77 -5.02
C GLY A 298 -3.21 6.28 -4.71
N VAL A 299 -3.87 5.75 -5.72
CA VAL A 299 -5.11 4.98 -5.61
C VAL A 299 -4.94 3.66 -6.34
N PRO A 300 -5.33 2.53 -5.74
CA PRO A 300 -5.18 1.23 -6.38
C PRO A 300 -6.32 0.95 -7.36
N THR A 301 -6.09 0.00 -8.23
CA THR A 301 -7.11 -0.67 -9.02
C THR A 301 -7.83 -1.73 -8.17
N GLY A 302 -8.55 -2.65 -8.84
CA GLY A 302 -9.21 -3.79 -8.19
C GLY A 302 -10.71 -3.63 -8.06
N ILE A 303 -11.37 -4.74 -7.74
CA ILE A 303 -12.83 -4.83 -7.63
C ILE A 303 -13.30 -4.39 -6.24
N GLY A 304 -12.51 -4.68 -5.21
CA GLY A 304 -12.82 -4.34 -3.84
C GLY A 304 -12.67 -2.85 -3.54
N VAL A 305 -13.14 -2.45 -2.37
CA VAL A 305 -12.92 -1.12 -1.79
C VAL A 305 -12.59 -1.31 -0.32
N ALA A 306 -11.47 -0.77 0.15
CA ALA A 306 -11.12 -0.83 1.56
C ALA A 306 -11.52 0.45 2.31
N HIS A 307 -11.36 1.61 1.68
CA HIS A 307 -11.75 2.92 2.22
C HIS A 307 -12.36 3.80 1.13
N ARG A 308 -13.39 4.55 1.50
CA ARG A 308 -13.93 5.60 0.63
C ARG A 308 -13.12 6.88 0.77
N GLY A 309 -12.78 7.46 -0.36
CA GLY A 309 -12.15 8.77 -0.44
C GLY A 309 -13.08 9.87 -0.97
N PRO A 310 -12.74 11.13 -0.79
CA PRO A 310 -13.44 12.23 -1.43
C PRO A 310 -13.21 12.22 -2.95
N LEU A 311 -14.20 12.71 -3.70
CA LEU A 311 -14.16 12.81 -5.17
C LEU A 311 -14.00 11.46 -5.88
N GLY A 312 -14.37 10.36 -5.23
CA GLY A 312 -14.19 9.02 -5.77
C GLY A 312 -12.75 8.52 -5.77
N ARG A 313 -11.82 9.22 -5.11
CA ARG A 313 -10.44 8.73 -4.88
C ARG A 313 -10.47 7.68 -3.75
N ASP A 314 -11.16 6.59 -4.02
CA ASP A 314 -11.33 5.46 -3.10
C ASP A 314 -10.07 4.57 -3.07
N GLN A 315 -9.94 3.76 -2.04
CA GLN A 315 -8.98 2.68 -2.07
C GLN A 315 -9.59 1.48 -2.78
N GLY A 316 -9.58 1.50 -4.11
CA GLY A 316 -10.11 0.45 -4.99
C GLY A 316 -11.35 0.85 -5.80
N ALA A 317 -11.91 -0.11 -6.52
CA ALA A 317 -12.98 0.04 -7.50
C ALA A 317 -12.64 1.00 -8.65
N HIS A 318 -11.40 0.99 -9.08
CA HIS A 318 -10.92 1.77 -10.22
C HIS A 318 -10.44 0.88 -11.34
N THR A 319 -10.70 1.28 -12.57
CA THR A 319 -9.98 0.78 -13.72
C THR A 319 -8.56 1.35 -13.75
N GLU A 320 -7.65 0.71 -14.45
CA GLU A 320 -6.27 1.21 -14.64
C GLU A 320 -6.22 2.65 -15.18
N LEU A 321 -7.14 3.00 -16.07
CA LEU A 321 -7.22 4.35 -16.64
C LEU A 321 -7.68 5.38 -15.61
N GLU A 322 -8.67 5.05 -14.79
CA GLU A 322 -9.17 5.92 -13.73
C GLU A 322 -8.10 6.13 -12.66
N ALA A 323 -7.49 5.04 -12.17
CA ALA A 323 -6.42 5.12 -11.17
C ALA A 323 -5.25 5.98 -11.70
N GLY A 324 -4.74 5.70 -12.89
CA GLY A 324 -3.66 6.48 -13.49
C GLY A 324 -4.01 7.96 -13.70
N SER A 325 -5.27 8.29 -14.02
CA SER A 325 -5.73 9.68 -14.13
C SER A 325 -5.74 10.38 -12.75
N MET A 326 -6.27 9.70 -11.72
CA MET A 326 -6.31 10.21 -10.34
C MET A 326 -4.90 10.41 -9.78
N ASP A 327 -3.99 9.48 -10.03
CA ASP A 327 -2.59 9.56 -9.60
C ASP A 327 -1.87 10.74 -10.26
N ALA A 328 -2.10 10.94 -11.55
CA ALA A 328 -1.56 12.09 -12.26
C ALA A 328 -2.11 13.42 -11.73
N ASP A 329 -3.41 13.46 -11.33
CA ASP A 329 -4.02 14.64 -10.70
C ASP A 329 -3.41 14.90 -9.33
N MET A 330 -3.27 13.87 -8.48
CA MET A 330 -2.64 14.01 -7.16
C MET A 330 -1.19 14.47 -7.26
N LEU A 331 -0.40 13.95 -8.21
CA LEU A 331 0.97 14.44 -8.42
C LEU A 331 1.00 15.92 -8.83
N ARG A 332 0.04 16.36 -9.65
CA ARG A 332 -0.11 17.78 -10.00
C ARG A 332 -0.47 18.63 -8.78
N ASP A 333 -1.36 18.15 -7.90
CA ASP A 333 -1.73 18.81 -6.66
C ASP A 333 -0.52 18.95 -5.73
N ILE A 334 0.21 17.87 -5.48
CA ILE A 334 1.44 17.87 -4.68
C ILE A 334 2.43 18.93 -5.19
N ARG A 335 2.66 18.96 -6.51
CA ARG A 335 3.56 19.94 -7.12
C ARG A 335 3.04 21.37 -6.99
N ARG A 336 1.75 21.60 -7.27
CA ARG A 336 1.10 22.92 -7.21
C ARG A 336 1.10 23.48 -5.80
N ASP A 337 0.89 22.63 -4.79
CA ASP A 337 0.78 23.03 -3.40
C ASP A 337 2.17 23.19 -2.72
N GLY A 338 3.26 23.14 -3.51
CA GLY A 338 4.60 23.59 -3.12
C GLY A 338 5.45 22.55 -2.38
N TYR A 339 5.18 21.26 -2.63
CA TYR A 339 6.01 20.16 -2.13
C TYR A 339 7.29 20.00 -2.94
N ALA A 340 8.31 19.42 -2.32
CA ALA A 340 9.60 19.19 -2.96
C ALA A 340 9.61 17.98 -3.89
N GLY A 341 8.64 17.09 -3.76
CA GLY A 341 8.50 15.90 -4.60
C GLY A 341 7.27 15.07 -4.25
N GLY A 342 6.98 14.08 -5.11
CA GLY A 342 5.94 13.08 -4.90
C GLY A 342 6.42 11.73 -5.44
N MET A 343 6.30 10.68 -4.63
CA MET A 343 6.64 9.30 -4.98
C MET A 343 5.35 8.49 -5.04
N LEU A 344 5.02 8.02 -6.24
CA LEU A 344 3.83 7.18 -6.42
C LEU A 344 4.03 5.83 -5.72
N PHE A 345 3.06 5.38 -5.02
CA PHE A 345 2.95 4.02 -4.54
C PHE A 345 2.08 3.26 -5.53
N GLU A 346 2.59 2.24 -6.31
CA GLU A 346 3.99 1.83 -6.32
C GLU A 346 4.41 1.31 -7.71
N TRP A 347 5.62 0.71 -7.84
CA TRP A 347 6.13 0.23 -9.12
C TRP A 347 5.46 -1.05 -9.60
N LEU A 348 5.30 -2.05 -8.71
CA LEU A 348 4.81 -3.39 -9.03
C LEU A 348 3.77 -3.82 -8.00
N ASP A 349 2.75 -4.56 -8.43
CA ASP A 349 1.76 -5.17 -7.54
C ASP A 349 2.40 -6.07 -6.47
N GLU A 350 1.84 -6.06 -5.27
CA GLU A 350 2.34 -6.80 -4.10
C GLU A 350 1.30 -7.79 -3.56
N TRP A 351 1.24 -8.98 -4.10
CA TRP A 351 0.22 -10.01 -3.79
C TRP A 351 0.23 -10.53 -2.35
N PHE A 352 1.26 -10.26 -1.57
CA PHE A 352 1.30 -10.65 -0.16
C PHE A 352 0.48 -9.76 0.75
N LYS A 353 0.04 -8.60 0.29
CA LYS A 353 -0.72 -7.62 1.06
C LYS A 353 -2.16 -8.06 1.31
N PHE A 354 -2.82 -7.39 2.24
CA PHE A 354 -4.22 -7.60 2.57
C PHE A 354 -4.83 -6.29 3.08
N THR A 355 -6.17 -6.21 3.03
CA THR A 355 -6.92 -5.10 3.60
C THR A 355 -7.70 -5.55 4.83
N TRP A 356 -8.03 -4.60 5.72
CA TRP A 356 -8.74 -4.89 6.96
C TRP A 356 -10.11 -5.55 6.76
N ASN A 357 -10.75 -5.31 5.62
CA ASN A 357 -12.09 -5.79 5.30
C ASN A 357 -12.10 -7.05 4.40
N THR A 358 -10.96 -7.47 3.89
CA THR A 358 -10.82 -8.74 3.16
C THR A 358 -10.20 -9.85 4.00
N TRP A 359 -9.77 -9.55 5.25
CA TRP A 359 -9.08 -10.50 6.12
C TRP A 359 -9.75 -11.89 6.20
N ASP A 360 -11.08 -11.93 6.32
CA ASP A 360 -11.83 -13.18 6.41
C ASP A 360 -11.95 -13.92 5.05
N LEU A 361 -11.49 -13.31 3.96
CA LEU A 361 -11.52 -13.81 2.58
C LEU A 361 -10.11 -14.14 2.05
N GLU A 362 -9.08 -13.92 2.88
CA GLU A 362 -7.69 -14.12 2.49
C GLU A 362 -7.21 -15.56 2.65
N GLN A 363 -6.23 -15.91 1.83
CA GLN A 363 -5.43 -17.10 2.08
C GLN A 363 -4.58 -16.95 3.36
N PRO A 364 -4.20 -18.06 4.03
CA PRO A 364 -3.21 -18.01 5.10
C PRO A 364 -1.94 -17.25 4.67
N ALA A 365 -1.31 -16.55 5.61
CA ALA A 365 -0.20 -15.64 5.35
C ALA A 365 0.93 -16.28 4.51
N GLU A 366 1.24 -17.57 4.77
CA GLU A 366 2.28 -18.32 4.06
C GLU A 366 1.94 -18.65 2.59
N ARG A 367 0.69 -18.49 2.17
CA ARG A 367 0.23 -18.75 0.80
C ARG A 367 -0.35 -17.54 0.10
N ARG A 368 -0.55 -16.43 0.81
CA ARG A 368 -1.20 -15.25 0.27
C ARG A 368 -0.50 -14.72 -0.97
N ALA A 369 0.83 -14.66 -0.95
CA ALA A 369 1.62 -14.19 -2.08
C ALA A 369 1.51 -15.03 -3.36
N LEU A 370 0.98 -16.27 -3.27
CA LEU A 370 0.86 -17.18 -4.42
C LEU A 370 -0.37 -16.94 -5.28
N TRP A 371 -1.31 -16.10 -4.83
CA TRP A 371 -2.60 -15.90 -5.48
C TRP A 371 -2.97 -14.42 -5.43
N ARG A 372 -3.42 -13.88 -6.56
CA ARG A 372 -4.00 -12.54 -6.58
C ARG A 372 -5.42 -12.57 -6.02
N ASN A 373 -5.70 -11.72 -5.05
CA ASN A 373 -7.05 -11.47 -4.57
C ASN A 373 -7.59 -10.15 -5.15
N ALA A 374 -8.45 -10.24 -6.16
CA ALA A 374 -9.03 -9.06 -6.82
C ALA A 374 -9.87 -8.17 -5.89
N LEU A 375 -10.28 -8.66 -4.71
CA LEU A 375 -10.99 -7.88 -3.69
C LEU A 375 -10.04 -7.10 -2.78
N THR A 376 -8.77 -7.50 -2.71
CA THR A 376 -7.74 -6.89 -1.86
C THR A 376 -7.00 -5.81 -2.63
N THR A 377 -7.40 -4.58 -2.42
CA THR A 377 -6.90 -3.44 -3.20
C THR A 377 -5.45 -3.09 -2.88
N GLU A 378 -4.95 -3.45 -1.69
CA GLU A 378 -3.52 -3.29 -1.34
C GLU A 378 -2.57 -4.08 -2.25
N GLU A 379 -3.03 -5.10 -2.92
CA GLU A 379 -2.24 -5.87 -3.88
C GLU A 379 -2.03 -5.14 -5.22
N GLN A 380 -2.80 -4.09 -5.52
CA GLN A 380 -3.04 -3.62 -6.87
C GLN A 380 -2.73 -2.12 -7.07
N PHE A 381 -1.62 -1.68 -6.50
CA PHE A 381 -1.10 -0.32 -6.66
C PHE A 381 -0.08 -0.17 -7.79
N GLY A 382 0.36 -1.27 -8.38
CA GLY A 382 1.47 -1.27 -9.32
C GLY A 382 1.22 -0.47 -10.59
N LEU A 383 2.18 0.39 -10.96
CA LEU A 383 2.27 0.92 -12.32
C LEU A 383 2.48 -0.18 -13.35
N ILE A 384 3.10 -1.27 -12.92
CA ILE A 384 3.20 -2.51 -13.68
C ILE A 384 2.33 -3.53 -12.97
N ALA A 385 1.22 -3.88 -13.61
CA ALA A 385 0.35 -4.93 -13.14
C ALA A 385 1.06 -6.29 -13.24
N ALA A 386 0.93 -7.06 -12.18
CA ALA A 386 1.27 -8.47 -12.21
C ALA A 386 0.06 -9.27 -12.69
N ASP A 387 -0.24 -9.17 -13.98
CA ASP A 387 -1.31 -9.89 -14.63
C ASP A 387 -0.73 -11.11 -15.33
N THR A 388 -1.16 -12.30 -14.94
CA THR A 388 -0.75 -13.54 -15.59
C THR A 388 -1.22 -13.58 -17.03
N ARG A 389 -2.23 -12.76 -17.42
CA ARG A 389 -2.89 -12.71 -18.75
C ARG A 389 -3.04 -14.10 -19.34
N GLY A 390 -3.59 -14.97 -18.51
CA GLY A 390 -3.64 -16.38 -18.73
C GLY A 390 -3.97 -16.67 -20.16
N GLN A 391 -3.28 -17.60 -20.71
CA GLN A 391 -3.58 -18.04 -22.07
C GLN A 391 -5.04 -18.44 -22.09
N ALA A 392 -5.85 -17.48 -22.51
CA ALA A 392 -7.29 -17.63 -22.58
C ALA A 392 -7.61 -19.01 -23.07
N ALA A 393 -8.48 -19.68 -22.44
CA ALA A 393 -8.96 -21.05 -22.54
C ALA A 393 -9.04 -21.74 -23.94
N SER A 394 -8.19 -21.40 -24.90
CA SER A 394 -8.07 -22.14 -26.16
C SER A 394 -7.58 -23.57 -25.93
N GLY A 395 -6.92 -23.83 -24.79
CA GLY A 395 -6.35 -25.11 -24.42
C GLY A 395 -6.98 -25.80 -23.20
N GLY A 396 -7.98 -25.22 -22.55
CA GLY A 396 -8.58 -25.73 -21.31
C GLY A 396 -9.15 -27.16 -21.46
N ARG A 397 -9.23 -27.87 -20.33
CA ARG A 397 -9.84 -29.21 -20.27
C ARG A 397 -11.35 -29.11 -20.51
N VAL A 398 -11.90 -30.00 -21.34
CA VAL A 398 -13.36 -30.17 -21.46
C VAL A 398 -13.88 -30.77 -20.17
N ILE A 399 -14.79 -30.03 -19.53
CA ILE A 399 -15.40 -30.42 -18.24
C ILE A 399 -16.87 -30.83 -18.38
N ALA A 400 -17.54 -30.39 -19.44
CA ALA A 400 -18.90 -30.84 -19.78
C ALA A 400 -19.11 -30.88 -21.28
N GLY A 401 -19.95 -31.83 -21.73
CA GLY A 401 -20.40 -32.00 -23.12
C GLY A 401 -21.71 -31.28 -23.40
N ALA A 402 -22.32 -31.60 -24.55
CA ALA A 402 -23.53 -30.95 -25.04
C ALA A 402 -24.76 -31.20 -24.13
N ASP A 403 -25.37 -30.10 -23.66
CA ASP A 403 -26.64 -30.08 -22.97
C ASP A 403 -27.30 -28.69 -23.05
N ALA A 404 -28.64 -28.66 -23.19
CA ALA A 404 -29.47 -27.43 -23.08
C ALA A 404 -28.99 -26.24 -23.92
N GLY A 405 -28.47 -26.48 -25.15
CA GLY A 405 -27.99 -25.44 -26.07
C GLY A 405 -26.52 -25.03 -25.87
N VAL A 406 -25.82 -25.65 -24.93
CA VAL A 406 -24.37 -25.55 -24.76
C VAL A 406 -23.71 -26.80 -25.39
N GLN A 407 -22.81 -26.61 -26.32
CA GLN A 407 -22.09 -27.74 -26.99
C GLN A 407 -20.92 -28.24 -26.16
N GLU A 408 -20.20 -27.34 -25.49
CA GLU A 408 -18.99 -27.67 -24.77
C GLU A 408 -18.69 -26.61 -23.70
N VAL A 409 -18.24 -27.05 -22.54
CA VAL A 409 -17.66 -26.21 -21.49
C VAL A 409 -16.20 -26.63 -21.29
N ARG A 410 -15.29 -25.67 -21.38
CA ARG A 410 -13.87 -25.84 -21.06
C ARG A 410 -13.49 -24.98 -19.87
N ALA A 411 -12.59 -25.50 -19.05
CA ALA A 411 -12.01 -24.75 -17.93
C ALA A 411 -10.47 -24.84 -17.95
N SER A 412 -9.85 -23.76 -17.56
CA SER A 412 -8.44 -23.68 -17.20
C SER A 412 -8.27 -22.65 -16.10
N HIS A 413 -7.14 -22.62 -15.42
CA HIS A 413 -6.84 -21.64 -14.39
C HIS A 413 -5.34 -21.32 -14.40
N ASP A 414 -5.00 -20.20 -13.83
CA ASP A 414 -3.66 -19.80 -13.41
C ASP A 414 -3.72 -19.26 -11.96
N GLU A 415 -2.77 -18.48 -11.56
CA GLU A 415 -2.66 -17.89 -10.22
C GLU A 415 -3.62 -16.71 -10.00
N ASP A 416 -4.23 -16.23 -11.08
CA ASP A 416 -5.04 -15.02 -11.12
C ASP A 416 -6.51 -15.31 -11.42
N TYR A 417 -6.76 -16.23 -12.37
CA TYR A 417 -8.09 -16.43 -12.97
C TYR A 417 -8.49 -17.88 -13.10
N LEU A 418 -9.80 -18.11 -12.98
CA LEU A 418 -10.47 -19.29 -13.50
C LEU A 418 -11.13 -18.93 -14.85
N TYR A 419 -10.63 -19.52 -15.92
CA TYR A 419 -11.14 -19.30 -17.28
C TYR A 419 -12.19 -20.32 -17.64
N LEU A 420 -13.38 -19.88 -18.00
CA LEU A 420 -14.45 -20.72 -18.53
C LEU A 420 -14.75 -20.33 -19.96
N ARG A 421 -14.78 -21.33 -20.86
CA ARG A 421 -15.21 -21.18 -22.24
C ARG A 421 -16.45 -22.01 -22.49
N LEU A 422 -17.56 -21.34 -22.77
CA LEU A 422 -18.81 -21.96 -23.16
C LEU A 422 -19.00 -21.80 -24.64
N ARG A 423 -19.23 -22.90 -25.35
CA ARG A 423 -19.59 -22.92 -26.77
C ARG A 423 -21.05 -23.29 -26.92
N PHE A 424 -21.82 -22.42 -27.56
CA PHE A 424 -23.25 -22.55 -27.74
C PHE A 424 -23.57 -23.16 -29.12
N ASP A 425 -24.74 -23.81 -29.25
CA ASP A 425 -25.25 -24.37 -30.52
C ASP A 425 -25.48 -23.29 -31.56
N ARG A 426 -25.88 -22.09 -31.15
CA ARG A 426 -26.18 -20.94 -32.01
C ARG A 426 -25.46 -19.70 -31.51
N PRO A 427 -24.87 -18.91 -32.40
CA PRO A 427 -24.26 -17.64 -32.03
C PRO A 427 -25.26 -16.72 -31.33
N GLY A 428 -24.88 -16.15 -30.18
CA GLY A 428 -25.68 -15.18 -29.45
C GLY A 428 -26.88 -15.74 -28.69
N SER A 429 -27.05 -17.06 -28.56
CA SER A 429 -28.14 -17.68 -27.80
C SER A 429 -28.17 -17.29 -26.34
N TRP A 430 -27.04 -16.98 -25.73
CA TRP A 430 -26.91 -16.48 -24.35
C TRP A 430 -27.55 -15.10 -24.17
N ARG A 431 -27.69 -14.29 -25.22
CA ARG A 431 -28.36 -12.97 -25.15
C ARG A 431 -29.86 -13.05 -24.94
N SER A 432 -30.47 -14.15 -25.38
CA SER A 432 -31.92 -14.39 -25.22
C SER A 432 -32.26 -15.27 -24.02
N SER A 433 -31.28 -15.96 -23.44
CA SER A 433 -31.45 -16.88 -22.31
C SER A 433 -30.27 -16.71 -21.35
N PRO A 434 -30.49 -16.14 -20.16
CA PRO A 434 -29.42 -15.99 -19.18
C PRO A 434 -28.75 -17.34 -18.87
N VAL A 435 -27.43 -17.31 -18.74
CA VAL A 435 -26.62 -18.48 -18.36
C VAL A 435 -26.24 -18.36 -16.90
N THR A 436 -26.45 -19.44 -16.15
CA THR A 436 -25.96 -19.55 -14.77
C THR A 436 -24.97 -20.68 -14.66
N VAL A 437 -23.77 -20.38 -14.19
CA VAL A 437 -22.72 -21.36 -13.92
C VAL A 437 -22.61 -21.48 -12.41
N GLY A 438 -22.88 -22.66 -11.87
CA GLY A 438 -22.73 -22.96 -10.44
C GLY A 438 -21.38 -23.59 -10.16
N PHE A 439 -20.79 -23.23 -9.03
CA PHE A 439 -19.57 -23.79 -8.48
C PHE A 439 -19.86 -24.37 -7.10
N ASP A 440 -19.59 -25.66 -6.92
CA ASP A 440 -19.60 -26.34 -5.63
C ASP A 440 -18.17 -26.36 -5.09
N VAL A 441 -17.85 -25.40 -4.23
CA VAL A 441 -16.49 -25.17 -3.72
C VAL A 441 -16.33 -25.51 -2.23
N ARG A 442 -17.43 -25.84 -1.55
CA ARG A 442 -17.45 -26.21 -0.13
C ARG A 442 -18.13 -27.54 0.08
N PRO A 443 -17.55 -28.46 0.89
CA PRO A 443 -18.23 -29.69 1.28
C PRO A 443 -19.54 -29.37 2.02
N GLY A 444 -20.63 -29.94 1.57
CA GLY A 444 -21.93 -29.79 2.24
C GLY A 444 -23.12 -30.10 1.34
N GLU A 445 -24.33 -30.08 1.90
CA GLU A 445 -25.56 -30.25 1.15
C GLU A 445 -26.06 -28.89 0.65
N ASN A 446 -25.50 -28.39 -0.42
CA ASN A 446 -26.04 -27.21 -1.11
C ASN A 446 -27.12 -27.63 -2.06
N ARG A 447 -28.17 -26.84 -2.17
CA ARG A 447 -29.31 -27.17 -2.99
C ARG A 447 -29.69 -26.04 -3.93
N GLY A 448 -29.68 -26.36 -5.22
CA GLY A 448 -30.18 -25.50 -6.28
C GLY A 448 -29.25 -24.38 -6.69
N LEU A 449 -29.53 -23.83 -7.86
CA LEU A 449 -28.91 -22.60 -8.37
C LEU A 449 -29.82 -21.41 -8.12
N PRO A 450 -29.31 -20.17 -8.18
CA PRO A 450 -30.14 -18.96 -8.04
C PRO A 450 -31.35 -18.99 -8.99
N GLY A 451 -32.56 -18.90 -8.43
CA GLY A 451 -33.80 -18.87 -9.21
C GLY A 451 -34.32 -20.22 -9.71
N THR A 452 -33.68 -21.33 -9.36
CA THR A 452 -34.18 -22.67 -9.69
C THR A 452 -35.03 -23.22 -8.54
N ARG A 453 -36.07 -23.99 -8.89
CA ARG A 453 -36.87 -24.78 -7.92
C ARG A 453 -36.45 -26.23 -8.08
N GLY A 454 -35.68 -26.76 -7.16
CA GLY A 454 -35.24 -28.17 -7.20
C GLY A 454 -33.92 -28.42 -6.53
N ALA A 455 -33.54 -29.68 -6.45
CA ALA A 455 -32.40 -30.17 -5.66
C ALA A 455 -31.09 -30.30 -6.47
N ASP A 456 -31.06 -29.94 -7.73
CA ASP A 456 -29.90 -30.13 -8.62
C ASP A 456 -29.56 -28.87 -9.40
N PRO A 457 -28.26 -28.61 -9.66
CA PRO A 457 -27.06 -29.12 -9.00
C PRO A 457 -26.73 -28.35 -7.72
N ALA A 458 -25.93 -28.94 -6.81
CA ALA A 458 -25.40 -28.23 -5.65
C ALA A 458 -24.42 -27.16 -6.09
N ALA A 459 -24.50 -25.98 -5.47
CA ALA A 459 -23.53 -24.88 -5.68
C ALA A 459 -23.49 -23.95 -4.48
N ASP A 460 -22.32 -23.37 -4.22
CA ASP A 460 -22.08 -22.34 -3.19
C ASP A 460 -21.90 -20.97 -3.81
N VAL A 461 -21.36 -20.93 -5.00
CA VAL A 461 -21.08 -19.74 -5.79
C VAL A 461 -21.75 -19.90 -7.16
N ALA A 462 -22.30 -18.86 -7.71
CA ALA A 462 -22.88 -18.86 -9.04
C ALA A 462 -22.51 -17.60 -9.81
N LEU A 463 -22.06 -17.78 -11.05
CA LEU A 463 -21.90 -16.71 -12.02
C LEU A 463 -23.14 -16.67 -12.92
N ARG A 464 -23.88 -15.58 -12.88
CA ARG A 464 -25.05 -15.34 -13.74
C ARG A 464 -24.69 -14.32 -14.81
N ILE A 465 -24.77 -14.73 -16.06
CA ILE A 465 -24.56 -13.88 -17.24
C ILE A 465 -25.93 -13.53 -17.78
N GLY A 466 -26.27 -12.25 -17.76
CA GLY A 466 -27.56 -11.73 -18.21
C GLY A 466 -27.62 -11.48 -19.71
N SER A 467 -28.79 -11.04 -20.17
CA SER A 467 -28.92 -10.51 -21.53
C SER A 467 -28.22 -9.15 -21.62
N GLY A 468 -27.24 -9.02 -22.49
CA GLY A 468 -26.33 -7.87 -22.55
C GLY A 468 -24.96 -8.23 -22.01
N ASP A 469 -24.17 -7.25 -21.68
CA ASP A 469 -22.77 -7.46 -21.22
C ASP A 469 -22.66 -7.50 -19.68
N SER A 470 -23.78 -7.62 -18.95
CA SER A 470 -23.78 -7.66 -17.50
C SER A 470 -23.56 -9.07 -16.95
N ALA A 471 -22.78 -9.17 -15.89
CA ALA A 471 -22.58 -10.40 -15.13
C ALA A 471 -22.78 -10.15 -13.63
N GLN A 472 -23.22 -11.19 -12.92
CA GLN A 472 -23.40 -11.14 -11.48
C GLN A 472 -22.80 -12.39 -10.84
N LEU A 473 -21.87 -12.17 -9.93
CA LEU A 473 -21.40 -13.21 -9.03
C LEU A 473 -22.34 -13.26 -7.82
N LEU A 474 -22.79 -14.45 -7.47
CA LEU A 474 -23.66 -14.69 -6.33
C LEU A 474 -23.02 -15.74 -5.42
N GLN A 475 -23.26 -15.63 -4.13
CA GLN A 475 -22.89 -16.64 -3.14
C GLN A 475 -24.14 -17.10 -2.39
N ALA A 476 -24.16 -18.37 -2.02
CA ALA A 476 -25.20 -18.88 -1.14
C ALA A 476 -25.11 -18.16 0.22
N ALA A 477 -26.20 -17.59 0.71
CA ALA A 477 -26.20 -16.70 1.86
C ALA A 477 -25.57 -17.33 3.13
N TRP A 478 -25.68 -18.66 3.30
CA TRP A 478 -25.08 -19.37 4.43
C TRP A 478 -23.55 -19.39 4.43
N THR A 479 -22.92 -19.13 3.26
CA THR A 479 -21.45 -19.07 3.12
C THR A 479 -20.89 -17.65 3.29
N ASP A 480 -21.75 -16.62 3.39
CA ASP A 480 -21.32 -15.21 3.47
C ASP A 480 -20.70 -14.89 4.83
N PRO A 481 -19.34 -14.70 4.93
CA PRO A 481 -18.68 -14.38 6.18
C PRO A 481 -19.12 -13.01 6.73
N ILE A 482 -19.44 -12.05 5.85
CA ILE A 482 -19.89 -10.71 6.24
C ILE A 482 -21.25 -10.79 6.94
N ALA A 483 -22.16 -11.61 6.39
CA ALA A 483 -23.47 -11.82 7.02
C ALA A 483 -23.35 -12.47 8.41
N TRP A 484 -22.48 -13.47 8.56
CA TRP A 484 -22.25 -14.13 9.85
C TRP A 484 -21.57 -13.21 10.85
N GLN A 485 -20.47 -12.59 10.46
CA GLN A 485 -19.65 -11.80 11.37
C GLN A 485 -20.30 -10.47 11.73
N TYR A 486 -20.77 -9.72 10.73
CA TYR A 486 -21.29 -8.37 10.94
C TYR A 486 -22.81 -8.32 11.08
N GLY A 487 -23.53 -9.29 10.51
CA GLY A 487 -24.98 -9.41 10.66
C GLY A 487 -25.37 -10.12 11.94
N ILE A 488 -24.99 -11.37 12.11
CA ILE A 488 -25.45 -12.21 13.23
C ILE A 488 -24.64 -11.95 14.50
N ALA A 489 -23.31 -12.03 14.43
CA ALA A 489 -22.46 -11.96 15.64
C ALA A 489 -22.39 -10.53 16.20
N ARG A 490 -22.17 -9.53 15.37
CA ARG A 490 -21.99 -8.12 15.79
C ARG A 490 -23.24 -7.26 15.67
N ARG A 491 -24.23 -7.68 14.90
CA ARG A 491 -25.47 -6.95 14.65
C ARG A 491 -25.28 -5.54 14.08
N PHE A 492 -24.25 -5.35 13.31
CA PHE A 492 -23.98 -4.07 12.65
C PHE A 492 -24.83 -3.89 11.38
N VAL A 493 -25.26 -4.99 10.78
CA VAL A 493 -26.08 -5.04 9.57
C VAL A 493 -27.33 -5.86 9.88
N PRO A 494 -28.55 -5.40 9.50
CA PRO A 494 -29.76 -6.20 9.67
C PRO A 494 -29.66 -7.50 8.86
N MET A 495 -29.82 -8.64 9.53
CA MET A 495 -29.79 -9.97 8.92
C MET A 495 -30.79 -10.91 9.58
N HIS A 496 -31.39 -11.76 8.76
CA HIS A 496 -32.28 -12.82 9.23
C HIS A 496 -31.54 -14.15 9.28
N ARG A 497 -31.43 -14.74 10.46
CA ARG A 497 -30.69 -15.99 10.65
C ARG A 497 -31.19 -17.13 9.76
N ALA A 498 -32.48 -17.20 9.50
CA ALA A 498 -33.08 -18.21 8.63
C ALA A 498 -32.58 -18.14 7.17
N HIS A 499 -32.13 -16.98 6.70
CA HIS A 499 -31.52 -16.85 5.37
C HIS A 499 -30.12 -17.50 5.31
N LEU A 500 -29.44 -17.60 6.44
CA LEU A 500 -28.09 -18.16 6.58
C LEU A 500 -28.09 -19.64 6.95
N GLU A 501 -29.27 -20.30 6.95
CA GLU A 501 -29.34 -21.73 7.11
C GLU A 501 -28.95 -22.43 5.81
N GLN A 502 -28.14 -23.47 5.92
CA GLN A 502 -27.76 -24.28 4.78
C GLN A 502 -29.00 -24.85 4.09
N GLY A 503 -29.09 -24.70 2.78
CA GLY A 503 -30.26 -25.09 2.00
C GLY A 503 -31.45 -24.12 2.06
N SER A 504 -31.27 -22.91 2.60
CA SER A 504 -32.32 -21.86 2.61
C SER A 504 -32.75 -21.43 1.19
N GLY A 505 -31.90 -21.69 0.19
CA GLY A 505 -32.12 -21.24 -1.19
C GLY A 505 -31.92 -19.73 -1.39
N VAL A 506 -31.44 -19.03 -0.39
CA VAL A 506 -31.14 -17.59 -0.46
C VAL A 506 -29.74 -17.38 -1.04
N TRP A 507 -29.68 -16.49 -2.01
CA TRP A 507 -28.43 -16.10 -2.70
C TRP A 507 -28.26 -14.59 -2.60
N ASP A 508 -27.05 -14.17 -2.24
CA ASP A 508 -26.68 -12.77 -2.11
C ASP A 508 -25.48 -12.45 -3.02
N SER A 509 -25.36 -11.20 -3.45
CA SER A 509 -24.13 -10.71 -4.05
C SER A 509 -23.04 -10.64 -2.97
N PRO A 510 -21.79 -11.00 -3.25
CA PRO A 510 -20.66 -10.78 -2.34
C PRO A 510 -20.54 -9.30 -1.98
N ARG A 511 -20.27 -9.02 -0.71
CA ARG A 511 -20.18 -7.65 -0.18
C ARG A 511 -18.92 -7.49 0.65
N LEU A 512 -18.38 -6.28 0.68
CA LEU A 512 -17.37 -5.88 1.64
C LEU A 512 -17.92 -4.83 2.60
N ILE A 513 -17.41 -4.86 3.84
CA ILE A 513 -17.72 -3.82 4.84
C ILE A 513 -16.73 -2.67 4.67
N LEU A 514 -17.23 -1.43 4.64
CA LEU A 514 -16.42 -0.21 4.48
C LEU A 514 -16.17 0.52 5.81
N ASN A 515 -17.06 0.35 6.77
CA ASN A 515 -16.86 0.85 8.13
C ASN A 515 -17.74 0.06 9.11
N ARG A 516 -17.31 0.01 10.36
CA ARG A 516 -18.16 -0.39 11.48
C ARG A 516 -19.06 0.80 11.88
N PRO A 517 -20.12 0.60 12.73
CA PRO A 517 -20.85 1.74 13.26
C PRO A 517 -19.87 2.73 13.91
N THR A 518 -19.86 3.95 13.42
CA THR A 518 -18.75 4.91 13.65
C THR A 518 -19.28 6.17 14.30
N LEU A 519 -18.78 6.52 15.49
CA LEU A 519 -19.10 7.75 16.20
C LEU A 519 -18.20 8.90 15.76
N ILE A 520 -18.78 9.91 15.14
CA ILE A 520 -18.10 11.19 14.90
C ILE A 520 -18.33 12.08 16.11
N ARG A 521 -17.30 12.25 16.95
CA ARG A 521 -17.39 12.88 18.26
C ARG A 521 -17.85 14.34 18.21
N PRO A 522 -17.31 15.22 17.37
CA PRO A 522 -17.77 16.61 17.30
C PRO A 522 -19.25 16.76 16.90
N GLU A 523 -19.78 15.78 16.15
CA GLU A 523 -21.17 15.78 15.71
C GLU A 523 -22.10 15.07 16.70
N HIS A 524 -21.57 14.32 17.66
CA HIS A 524 -22.34 13.40 18.53
C HIS A 524 -23.24 12.44 17.72
N ARG A 525 -22.80 12.04 16.53
CA ARG A 525 -23.58 11.25 15.59
C ARG A 525 -22.89 9.93 15.28
N VAL A 526 -23.67 8.85 15.32
CA VAL A 526 -23.23 7.52 14.87
C VAL A 526 -23.62 7.35 13.41
N TYR A 527 -22.64 7.09 12.56
CA TYR A 527 -22.85 6.66 11.18
C TYR A 527 -23.01 5.14 11.14
N PRO A 528 -24.01 4.61 10.41
CA PRO A 528 -24.23 3.17 10.31
C PRO A 528 -23.10 2.50 9.51
N THR A 529 -23.05 1.18 9.60
CA THR A 529 -22.19 0.37 8.73
C THR A 529 -22.55 0.58 7.26
N GLU A 530 -21.52 0.78 6.46
CA GLU A 530 -21.58 0.86 5.01
C GLU A 530 -21.11 -0.46 4.40
N LEU A 531 -21.80 -0.94 3.39
CA LEU A 531 -21.44 -2.13 2.61
C LEU A 531 -21.30 -1.73 1.14
N VAL A 532 -20.41 -2.39 0.45
CA VAL A 532 -20.28 -2.30 -1.01
C VAL A 532 -20.50 -3.67 -1.64
N ASP A 533 -21.29 -3.71 -2.71
CA ASP A 533 -21.46 -4.87 -3.58
C ASP A 533 -20.22 -5.02 -4.45
N VAL A 534 -19.63 -6.22 -4.45
CA VAL A 534 -18.44 -6.54 -5.25
C VAL A 534 -18.70 -7.70 -6.23
N GLY A 535 -19.95 -8.09 -6.38
CA GLY A 535 -20.36 -9.19 -7.25
C GLY A 535 -21.14 -8.76 -8.48
N THR A 536 -21.37 -7.46 -8.71
CA THR A 536 -22.10 -6.96 -9.88
C THR A 536 -21.14 -6.30 -10.86
N PHE A 537 -21.13 -6.79 -12.11
CA PHE A 537 -20.26 -6.31 -13.19
C PHE A 537 -21.11 -5.76 -14.32
N PRO A 538 -20.75 -4.59 -14.89
CA PRO A 538 -21.49 -3.95 -15.99
C PRO A 538 -21.46 -4.76 -17.28
#